data_a6ecd4b276d5ef4932b9d5319a7ada3f
#
_entry.id   a6ecd4b276d5ef4932b9d5319a7ada3f
#
_cell.length_a   1.000
_cell.length_b   1.000
_cell.length_c   1.000
_cell.angle_alpha   90.00
_cell.angle_beta   90.00
_cell.angle_gamma   90.00
#
_symmetry.space_group_name_H-M   'P 1'
#
loop_
_entity.id
_entity.type
_entity.pdbx_description
1 polymer ?
#
loop_
_entity_poly.entity_id
_entity_poly.type
_entity_poly.pdbx_seq_one_letter_code
_entity_poly.pdbx_strand_id
1 'polypeptide(L)'
;MRSLLLFLLIVPNLLAQDRKVDATWLHRYVPGLREHAGSLAFWTCHYKPIFGEGDTDNRILRTVTRFGEATVDAHGNCQTALYDREEEIYFVLQGNGALHYGEQTYAMHANDFTYLPPGVKHAMENSSEKALRVLIMAFRIPPSISIHAAMPRPQIVNLDDLKEETVEGHPTSVLYKLLVGPRSGKRDAIDQAYVVASLFWMNFAPGGTNFPHHHETAEEIYLVLDGAGEMVAGSGQDGIEGRYPAKAGDAYYFRPNCTVGFYNQNKPGAEAHILAVRSRIPLPADAD
;
A
#
# COMPACT_ATOMS: atom_id res chain seq x y z
N MET A 1 72.26 -33.34 -16.36
CA MET A 1 71.34 -32.99 -15.29
C MET A 1 70.53 -31.75 -15.70
N ARG A 2 69.27 -31.92 -16.09
CA ARG A 2 68.37 -30.81 -16.47
C ARG A 2 67.41 -30.60 -15.31
N SER A 3 67.54 -29.46 -14.60
CA SER A 3 66.62 -29.03 -13.53
C SER A 3 65.32 -28.54 -14.13
N LEU A 4 64.22 -29.20 -13.80
CA LEU A 4 62.86 -28.78 -14.13
C LEU A 4 62.36 -27.83 -13.06
N LEU A 5 62.22 -26.53 -13.37
CA LEU A 5 61.59 -25.55 -12.50
C LEU A 5 60.08 -25.68 -12.64
N LEU A 6 59.41 -26.11 -11.56
CA LEU A 6 57.95 -26.15 -11.47
C LEU A 6 57.43 -24.77 -11.05
N PHE A 7 56.82 -24.03 -11.96
CA PHE A 7 56.08 -22.79 -11.60
C PHE A 7 54.72 -23.14 -11.01
N LEU A 8 54.56 -22.93 -9.72
CA LEU A 8 53.26 -22.99 -9.04
C LEU A 8 52.48 -21.72 -9.36
N LEU A 9 51.48 -21.80 -10.24
CA LEU A 9 50.52 -20.75 -10.48
C LEU A 9 49.56 -20.69 -9.29
N ILE A 10 49.78 -19.71 -8.39
CA ILE A 10 48.78 -19.34 -7.34
C ILE A 10 47.67 -18.56 -8.04
N VAL A 11 46.56 -19.22 -8.32
CA VAL A 11 45.32 -18.56 -8.75
C VAL A 11 44.70 -17.95 -7.49
N PRO A 12 44.59 -16.61 -7.36
CA PRO A 12 43.88 -16.04 -6.25
C PRO A 12 42.40 -16.44 -6.36
N ASN A 13 41.90 -17.20 -5.40
CA ASN A 13 40.48 -17.37 -5.20
C ASN A 13 39.86 -15.97 -4.94
N LEU A 14 39.37 -15.34 -5.99
CA LEU A 14 38.42 -14.26 -5.85
C LEU A 14 37.17 -14.90 -5.23
N LEU A 15 37.09 -14.86 -3.90
CA LEU A 15 35.83 -15.03 -3.19
C LEU A 15 34.92 -13.94 -3.72
N ALA A 16 34.01 -14.32 -4.62
CA ALA A 16 32.89 -13.47 -4.95
C ALA A 16 32.22 -13.13 -3.61
N GLN A 17 32.40 -11.91 -3.14
CA GLN A 17 31.62 -11.42 -2.01
C GLN A 17 30.16 -11.56 -2.46
N ASP A 18 29.40 -12.39 -1.76
CA ASP A 18 27.95 -12.47 -1.92
C ASP A 18 27.41 -11.07 -1.67
N ARG A 19 27.23 -10.32 -2.75
CA ARG A 19 26.64 -8.98 -2.68
C ARG A 19 25.19 -9.15 -2.31
N LYS A 20 24.86 -8.92 -1.04
CA LYS A 20 23.50 -8.90 -0.58
C LYS A 20 22.78 -7.73 -1.26
N VAL A 21 21.99 -8.02 -2.26
CA VAL A 21 21.14 -7.04 -2.94
C VAL A 21 19.86 -6.92 -2.15
N ASP A 22 19.48 -5.69 -1.79
CA ASP A 22 18.19 -5.44 -1.14
C ASP A 22 17.05 -5.87 -2.07
N ALA A 23 16.02 -6.46 -1.49
CA ALA A 23 14.80 -6.79 -2.22
C ALA A 23 14.21 -5.54 -2.88
N THR A 24 13.64 -5.68 -4.07
CA THR A 24 12.95 -4.60 -4.77
C THR A 24 11.45 -4.62 -4.55
N TRP A 25 10.94 -5.71 -4.01
CA TRP A 25 9.54 -5.91 -3.66
C TRP A 25 9.41 -6.81 -2.44
N LEU A 26 8.23 -6.75 -1.77
CA LEU A 26 7.86 -7.62 -0.66
C LEU A 26 6.51 -8.26 -0.93
N HIS A 27 6.28 -9.44 -0.38
CA HIS A 27 4.99 -10.13 -0.40
C HIS A 27 4.58 -10.50 1.03
N ARG A 28 3.28 -10.36 1.31
CA ARG A 28 2.64 -10.82 2.54
C ARG A 28 1.29 -11.46 2.21
N TYR A 29 0.97 -12.53 2.92
CA TYR A 29 -0.37 -13.13 2.90
C TYR A 29 -1.10 -12.70 4.17
N VAL A 30 -2.01 -11.74 4.06
CA VAL A 30 -2.67 -11.05 5.18
C VAL A 30 -3.36 -11.99 6.17
N PRO A 31 -4.09 -13.05 5.72
CA PRO A 31 -4.70 -14.00 6.65
C PRO A 31 -3.71 -14.76 7.53
N GLY A 32 -2.46 -14.89 7.09
CA GLY A 32 -1.39 -15.57 7.84
C GLY A 32 -0.59 -14.67 8.77
N LEU A 33 -0.81 -13.36 8.73
CA LEU A 33 -0.09 -12.41 9.58
C LEU A 33 -0.63 -12.42 11.01
N ARG A 34 0.27 -12.11 11.96
CA ARG A 34 -0.07 -11.97 13.37
C ARG A 34 -0.36 -10.51 13.71
N GLU A 35 -1.21 -10.32 14.70
CA GLU A 35 -1.42 -9.03 15.32
C GLU A 35 -0.14 -8.55 16.02
N HIS A 36 0.04 -7.25 16.06
CA HIS A 36 1.17 -6.60 16.70
C HIS A 36 0.69 -5.42 17.54
N ALA A 37 1.26 -5.25 18.72
CA ALA A 37 1.05 -4.07 19.53
C ALA A 37 1.69 -2.88 18.81
N GLY A 38 0.91 -1.97 18.28
CA GLY A 38 1.35 -0.77 17.57
C GLY A 38 0.68 0.48 18.14
N SER A 39 0.94 1.62 17.52
CA SER A 39 0.41 2.92 17.95
C SER A 39 -1.12 3.01 17.97
N LEU A 40 -1.80 2.18 17.18
CA LEU A 40 -3.26 2.13 17.08
C LEU A 40 -3.89 1.01 17.92
N ALA A 41 -3.09 0.05 18.39
CA ALA A 41 -3.59 -1.09 19.14
C ALA A 41 -4.09 -0.66 20.53
N PHE A 42 -5.23 -1.19 20.90
CA PHE A 42 -5.85 -1.01 22.22
C PHE A 42 -6.49 -2.33 22.64
N TRP A 43 -7.04 -2.44 23.86
CA TRP A 43 -7.65 -3.69 24.36
C TRP A 43 -8.70 -4.30 23.42
N THR A 44 -9.41 -3.46 22.67
CA THR A 44 -10.50 -3.82 21.78
C THR A 44 -10.23 -3.43 20.32
N CYS A 45 -8.97 -3.06 20.01
CA CYS A 45 -8.53 -2.74 18.66
C CYS A 45 -7.23 -3.49 18.38
N HIS A 46 -7.30 -4.44 17.49
CA HIS A 46 -6.24 -5.36 17.11
C HIS A 46 -5.63 -4.89 15.80
N TYR A 47 -4.33 -4.62 15.78
CA TYR A 47 -3.66 -4.19 14.55
C TYR A 47 -2.80 -5.32 13.97
N LYS A 48 -2.99 -5.56 12.69
CA LYS A 48 -2.24 -6.54 11.91
C LYS A 48 -1.41 -5.80 10.87
N PRO A 49 -0.10 -5.60 11.10
CA PRO A 49 0.78 -4.94 10.14
C PRO A 49 0.95 -5.80 8.90
N ILE A 50 0.87 -5.18 7.73
CA ILE A 50 1.19 -5.78 6.44
C ILE A 50 2.54 -5.25 5.98
N PHE A 51 2.72 -3.92 5.98
CA PHE A 51 3.97 -3.23 5.71
C PHE A 51 4.14 -2.04 6.67
N GLY A 52 5.37 -1.72 7.07
CA GLY A 52 5.69 -0.59 7.94
C GLY A 52 5.70 -0.92 9.41
N GLU A 53 5.10 -0.08 10.26
CA GLU A 53 5.12 -0.23 11.71
C GLU A 53 4.62 -1.61 12.14
N GLY A 54 5.47 -2.36 12.85
CA GLY A 54 5.18 -3.72 13.31
C GLY A 54 5.54 -4.83 12.32
N ASP A 55 5.85 -4.53 11.06
CA ASP A 55 6.41 -5.51 10.12
C ASP A 55 7.91 -5.67 10.35
N THR A 56 8.39 -6.90 10.24
CA THR A 56 9.80 -7.25 10.51
C THR A 56 10.75 -6.84 9.39
N ASP A 57 10.25 -6.59 8.18
CA ASP A 57 11.06 -6.25 7.01
C ASP A 57 10.55 -4.96 6.34
N ASN A 58 10.86 -3.82 6.97
CA ASN A 58 10.44 -2.50 6.51
C ASN A 58 11.58 -1.65 5.92
N ARG A 59 12.79 -2.21 5.76
CA ARG A 59 14.00 -1.47 5.37
C ARG A 59 13.92 -0.80 4.00
N ILE A 60 13.14 -1.36 3.10
CA ILE A 60 13.02 -0.86 1.73
C ILE A 60 11.89 0.17 1.56
N LEU A 61 11.04 0.34 2.56
CA LEU A 61 9.96 1.33 2.54
C LEU A 61 10.54 2.75 2.63
N ARG A 62 9.89 3.70 1.97
CA ARG A 62 10.33 5.10 1.92
C ARG A 62 9.34 6.05 2.57
N THR A 63 8.14 6.13 2.02
CA THR A 63 7.07 7.00 2.55
C THR A 63 6.08 6.23 3.40
N VAL A 64 5.85 4.95 3.11
CA VAL A 64 4.92 4.10 3.88
C VAL A 64 5.40 3.97 5.32
N THR A 65 4.59 4.43 6.28
CA THR A 65 4.83 4.27 7.72
C THR A 65 3.98 3.15 8.30
N ARG A 66 2.74 3.01 7.86
CA ARG A 66 1.81 1.93 8.23
C ARG A 66 0.95 1.55 7.04
N PHE A 67 0.88 0.28 6.77
CA PHE A 67 -0.11 -0.33 5.90
C PHE A 67 -0.55 -1.63 6.55
N GLY A 68 -1.76 -1.68 7.06
CA GLY A 68 -2.23 -2.82 7.83
C GLY A 68 -3.71 -2.77 8.13
N GLU A 69 -4.22 -3.84 8.71
CA GLU A 69 -5.61 -4.01 9.06
C GLU A 69 -5.83 -3.83 10.55
N ALA A 70 -6.71 -2.90 10.93
CA ALA A 70 -7.23 -2.79 12.26
C ALA A 70 -8.58 -3.52 12.36
N THR A 71 -8.73 -4.37 13.37
CA THR A 71 -10.01 -5.00 13.73
C THR A 71 -10.46 -4.43 15.06
N VAL A 72 -11.62 -3.78 15.07
CA VAL A 72 -12.23 -3.23 16.28
C VAL A 72 -13.35 -4.15 16.71
N ASP A 73 -13.24 -4.70 17.91
CA ASP A 73 -14.23 -5.61 18.47
C ASP A 73 -15.61 -4.94 18.58
N ALA A 74 -16.66 -5.74 18.74
CA ALA A 74 -17.99 -5.24 19.08
C ALA A 74 -17.90 -4.34 20.33
N HIS A 75 -18.49 -3.14 20.27
CA HIS A 75 -18.46 -2.13 21.32
C HIS A 75 -17.05 -1.67 21.73
N GLY A 76 -16.08 -1.81 20.82
CA GLY A 76 -14.68 -1.46 21.04
C GLY A 76 -14.27 -0.14 20.42
N ASN A 77 -13.05 0.26 20.72
CA ASN A 77 -12.42 1.46 20.14
C ASN A 77 -10.91 1.27 19.98
N CYS A 78 -10.34 1.98 19.01
CA CYS A 78 -8.89 2.10 18.85
C CYS A 78 -8.33 3.24 19.69
N GLN A 79 -7.01 3.23 19.91
CA GLN A 79 -6.32 4.35 20.53
C GLN A 79 -6.44 5.60 19.66
N THR A 80 -6.61 6.76 20.29
CA THR A 80 -6.59 8.04 19.58
C THR A 80 -5.19 8.32 19.05
N ALA A 81 -5.11 8.63 17.77
CA ALA A 81 -3.89 8.97 17.07
C ALA A 81 -3.82 10.47 16.74
N LEU A 82 -2.60 10.99 16.65
CA LEU A 82 -2.28 12.34 16.19
C LEU A 82 -0.88 12.31 15.60
N TYR A 83 -0.77 12.63 14.33
CA TYR A 83 0.51 12.66 13.62
C TYR A 83 0.72 14.01 12.94
N ASP A 84 1.82 14.67 13.25
CA ASP A 84 2.11 16.02 12.73
C ASP A 84 2.57 16.00 11.27
N ARG A 85 3.18 14.89 10.83
CA ARG A 85 3.78 14.76 9.50
C ARG A 85 3.50 13.43 8.83
N GLU A 86 2.32 12.89 9.08
CA GLU A 86 1.80 11.74 8.35
C GLU A 86 0.41 12.07 7.83
N GLU A 87 0.11 11.60 6.66
CA GLU A 87 -1.24 11.53 6.10
C GLU A 87 -1.69 10.08 6.13
N GLU A 88 -2.98 9.88 6.41
CA GLU A 88 -3.54 8.55 6.47
C GLU A 88 -4.79 8.44 5.59
N ILE A 89 -5.06 7.23 5.15
CA ILE A 89 -6.29 6.86 4.47
C ILE A 89 -6.86 5.66 5.21
N TYR A 90 -8.12 5.76 5.63
CA TYR A 90 -8.87 4.65 6.19
C TYR A 90 -9.87 4.15 5.16
N PHE A 91 -9.89 2.83 4.98
CA PHE A 91 -10.84 2.15 4.11
C PHE A 91 -11.54 1.05 4.91
N VAL A 92 -12.86 1.12 5.05
CA VAL A 92 -13.65 0.14 5.80
C VAL A 92 -13.85 -1.12 4.95
N LEU A 93 -13.16 -2.18 5.33
CA LEU A 93 -13.26 -3.48 4.66
C LEU A 93 -14.55 -4.23 5.01
N GLN A 94 -15.04 -4.03 6.24
CA GLN A 94 -16.22 -4.74 6.73
C GLN A 94 -16.79 -4.08 7.99
N GLY A 95 -18.10 -4.14 8.13
CA GLY A 95 -18.81 -3.68 9.33
C GLY A 95 -19.19 -2.21 9.27
N ASN A 96 -19.63 -1.69 10.40
CA ASN A 96 -20.02 -0.30 10.59
C ASN A 96 -19.39 0.22 11.88
N GLY A 97 -19.05 1.50 11.90
CA GLY A 97 -18.46 2.14 13.06
C GLY A 97 -18.54 3.65 12.97
N ALA A 98 -17.70 4.31 13.72
CA ALA A 98 -17.60 5.76 13.73
C ALA A 98 -16.14 6.20 13.69
N LEU A 99 -15.87 7.25 12.94
CA LEU A 99 -14.61 7.97 12.92
C LEU A 99 -14.74 9.19 13.85
N HIS A 100 -13.92 9.24 14.88
CA HIS A 100 -13.67 10.48 15.61
C HIS A 100 -12.68 11.32 14.81
N TYR A 101 -13.01 12.57 14.53
CA TYR A 101 -12.19 13.53 13.79
C TYR A 101 -12.21 14.86 14.53
N GLY A 102 -11.14 15.20 15.23
CA GLY A 102 -11.12 16.29 16.22
C GLY A 102 -12.15 16.02 17.31
N GLU A 103 -13.07 16.96 17.49
CA GLU A 103 -14.15 16.86 18.48
C GLU A 103 -15.47 16.32 17.90
N GLN A 104 -15.47 15.92 16.64
CA GLN A 104 -16.67 15.47 15.93
C GLN A 104 -16.60 13.97 15.64
N THR A 105 -17.78 13.36 15.52
CA THR A 105 -17.91 11.93 15.20
C THR A 105 -18.73 11.75 13.94
N TYR A 106 -18.27 10.86 13.05
CA TYR A 106 -18.86 10.60 11.74
C TYR A 106 -19.07 9.11 11.56
N ALA A 107 -20.27 8.72 11.10
CA ALA A 107 -20.54 7.32 10.78
C ALA A 107 -19.66 6.82 9.62
N MET A 108 -19.22 5.57 9.72
CA MET A 108 -18.47 4.85 8.69
C MET A 108 -19.12 3.48 8.46
N HIS A 109 -19.26 3.09 7.21
CA HIS A 109 -19.87 1.84 6.77
C HIS A 109 -18.89 1.04 5.90
N ALA A 110 -19.20 -0.20 5.64
CA ALA A 110 -18.43 -1.01 4.70
C ALA A 110 -18.28 -0.27 3.36
N ASN A 111 -17.09 -0.33 2.76
CA ASN A 111 -16.69 0.35 1.54
C ASN A 111 -16.53 1.89 1.65
N ASP A 112 -16.76 2.48 2.83
CA ASP A 112 -16.40 3.88 3.04
C ASP A 112 -14.88 4.05 3.13
N PHE A 113 -14.39 5.15 2.56
CA PHE A 113 -13.01 5.58 2.72
C PHE A 113 -12.94 7.08 3.01
N THR A 114 -11.87 7.46 3.67
CA THR A 114 -11.61 8.86 4.04
C THR A 114 -10.12 9.14 4.07
N TYR A 115 -9.78 10.39 3.81
CA TYR A 115 -8.42 10.92 3.97
C TYR A 115 -8.32 11.68 5.29
N LEU A 116 -7.28 11.39 6.05
CA LEU A 116 -6.96 11.99 7.34
C LEU A 116 -5.68 12.82 7.21
N PRO A 117 -5.80 14.17 7.25
CA PRO A 117 -4.64 15.04 7.12
C PRO A 117 -3.78 15.03 8.40
N PRO A 118 -2.50 15.45 8.30
CA PRO A 118 -1.67 15.65 9.49
C PRO A 118 -2.27 16.68 10.46
N GLY A 119 -1.97 16.54 11.75
CA GLY A 119 -2.37 17.47 12.80
C GLY A 119 -3.80 17.30 13.29
N VAL A 120 -4.52 16.28 12.90
CA VAL A 120 -5.88 15.99 13.36
C VAL A 120 -5.89 14.78 14.29
N LYS A 121 -6.44 14.94 15.49
CA LYS A 121 -6.75 13.81 16.37
C LYS A 121 -7.85 12.96 15.75
N HIS A 122 -7.65 11.65 15.71
CA HIS A 122 -8.65 10.74 15.16
C HIS A 122 -8.59 9.36 15.82
N ALA A 123 -9.69 8.63 15.78
CA ALA A 123 -9.81 7.26 16.26
C ALA A 123 -11.00 6.58 15.57
N MET A 124 -10.97 5.23 15.55
CA MET A 124 -12.13 4.43 15.16
C MET A 124 -12.83 3.88 16.40
N GLU A 125 -14.15 3.90 16.37
CA GLU A 125 -15.03 3.30 17.35
C GLU A 125 -16.02 2.37 16.66
N ASN A 126 -16.35 1.29 17.32
CA ASN A 126 -17.33 0.31 16.86
C ASN A 126 -18.44 0.15 17.90
N SER A 127 -19.58 0.78 17.70
CA SER A 127 -20.76 0.64 18.56
C SER A 127 -21.68 -0.52 18.16
N SER A 128 -21.31 -1.29 17.13
CA SER A 128 -22.13 -2.40 16.62
C SER A 128 -21.82 -3.73 17.31
N GLU A 129 -22.68 -4.73 17.08
CA GLU A 129 -22.54 -6.10 17.62
C GLU A 129 -21.54 -6.98 16.83
N LYS A 130 -20.99 -6.48 15.72
CA LYS A 130 -20.05 -7.19 14.86
C LYS A 130 -18.73 -6.43 14.78
N ALA A 131 -17.65 -7.16 14.58
CA ALA A 131 -16.34 -6.53 14.40
C ALA A 131 -16.33 -5.57 13.19
N LEU A 132 -15.64 -4.45 13.35
CA LEU A 132 -15.33 -3.49 12.31
C LEU A 132 -13.89 -3.75 11.83
N ARG A 133 -13.69 -3.90 10.52
CA ARG A 133 -12.37 -4.07 9.91
C ARG A 133 -12.04 -2.88 9.02
N VAL A 134 -10.89 -2.26 9.29
CA VAL A 134 -10.43 -1.06 8.57
C VAL A 134 -9.02 -1.29 8.07
N LEU A 135 -8.80 -1.07 6.78
CA LEU A 135 -7.45 -0.97 6.23
C LEU A 135 -6.94 0.45 6.49
N ILE A 136 -5.77 0.54 7.10
CA ILE A 136 -5.09 1.78 7.45
C ILE A 136 -3.86 1.91 6.57
N MET A 137 -3.75 3.03 5.87
CA MET A 137 -2.66 3.35 4.97
C MET A 137 -2.07 4.70 5.41
N ALA A 138 -0.85 4.72 5.94
CA ALA A 138 -0.20 5.92 6.45
C ALA A 138 1.12 6.18 5.73
N PHE A 139 1.36 7.46 5.45
CA PHE A 139 2.49 7.90 4.66
C PHE A 139 3.15 9.11 5.29
N ARG A 140 4.48 9.10 5.36
CA ARG A 140 5.28 10.20 5.88
C ARG A 140 5.35 11.36 4.90
N ILE A 141 5.04 12.55 5.39
CA ILE A 141 5.20 13.80 4.64
C ILE A 141 6.59 14.38 4.93
N PRO A 142 7.46 14.53 3.93
CA PRO A 142 8.79 15.09 4.12
C PRO A 142 8.78 16.50 4.67
N PRO A 143 9.82 16.92 5.41
CA PRO A 143 9.94 18.29 5.94
C PRO A 143 9.88 19.37 4.88
N SER A 144 10.31 19.10 3.66
CA SER A 144 10.28 20.03 2.53
C SER A 144 8.88 20.39 2.04
N ILE A 145 7.86 19.58 2.38
CA ILE A 145 6.48 19.84 2.00
C ILE A 145 5.79 20.67 3.09
N SER A 146 5.23 21.82 2.69
CA SER A 146 4.43 22.67 3.59
C SER A 146 3.07 22.03 3.86
N ILE A 147 2.72 21.92 5.15
CA ILE A 147 1.42 21.39 5.59
C ILE A 147 0.43 22.55 5.71
N HIS A 148 -0.74 22.37 5.13
CA HIS A 148 -1.85 23.32 5.21
C HIS A 148 -2.77 22.97 6.40
N ALA A 149 -3.57 23.93 6.83
CA ALA A 149 -4.60 23.68 7.83
C ALA A 149 -5.53 22.54 7.38
N ALA A 150 -5.82 21.65 8.30
CA ALA A 150 -6.74 20.55 8.06
C ALA A 150 -8.16 21.06 7.74
N MET A 151 -8.90 20.30 6.97
CA MET A 151 -10.32 20.58 6.74
C MET A 151 -11.09 20.42 8.05
N PRO A 152 -12.11 21.25 8.31
CA PRO A 152 -12.87 21.20 9.56
C PRO A 152 -13.69 19.91 9.74
N ARG A 153 -13.87 19.15 8.69
CA ARG A 153 -14.56 17.86 8.69
C ARG A 153 -13.94 16.92 7.63
N PRO A 154 -13.96 15.59 7.85
CA PRO A 154 -13.48 14.64 6.87
C PRO A 154 -14.42 14.60 5.66
N GLN A 155 -13.89 14.26 4.50
CA GLN A 155 -14.66 13.83 3.36
C GLN A 155 -14.73 12.31 3.41
N ILE A 156 -15.93 11.77 3.61
CA ILE A 156 -16.21 10.33 3.61
C ILE A 156 -16.92 10.01 2.31
N VAL A 157 -16.40 9.05 1.56
CA VAL A 157 -16.94 8.63 0.26
C VAL A 157 -17.11 7.11 0.30
N ASN A 158 -18.21 6.62 -0.28
CA ASN A 158 -18.41 5.19 -0.42
C ASN A 158 -17.93 4.72 -1.80
N LEU A 159 -17.20 3.61 -1.82
CA LEU A 159 -16.69 3.00 -3.06
C LEU A 159 -17.81 2.68 -4.07
N ASP A 160 -18.97 2.27 -3.55
CA ASP A 160 -20.09 1.85 -4.40
C ASP A 160 -20.74 3.04 -5.15
N ASP A 161 -20.55 4.26 -4.65
CA ASP A 161 -21.02 5.50 -5.30
C ASP A 161 -20.13 5.94 -6.47
N LEU A 162 -18.91 5.37 -6.57
CA LEU A 162 -17.97 5.73 -7.64
C LEU A 162 -18.20 4.91 -8.91
N LYS A 163 -18.07 5.60 -10.03
CA LYS A 163 -18.13 4.95 -11.35
C LYS A 163 -16.78 4.29 -11.66
N GLU A 164 -16.84 3.17 -12.35
CA GLU A 164 -15.68 2.58 -13.00
C GLU A 164 -15.36 3.34 -14.29
N GLU A 165 -14.09 3.58 -14.53
CA GLU A 165 -13.59 4.25 -15.71
C GLU A 165 -12.27 3.66 -16.20
N THR A 166 -11.95 3.93 -17.46
CA THR A 166 -10.63 3.61 -18.02
C THR A 166 -9.64 4.69 -17.67
N VAL A 167 -8.41 4.32 -17.36
CA VAL A 167 -7.30 5.25 -17.12
C VAL A 167 -6.39 5.27 -18.35
N GLU A 168 -6.00 6.46 -18.79
CA GLU A 168 -5.13 6.65 -19.95
C GLU A 168 -3.82 5.84 -19.79
N GLY A 169 -3.39 5.21 -20.85
CA GLY A 169 -2.21 4.34 -20.86
C GLY A 169 -2.45 2.91 -20.34
N HIS A 170 -3.65 2.58 -19.89
CA HIS A 170 -4.00 1.24 -19.41
C HIS A 170 -5.01 0.55 -20.37
N PRO A 171 -4.97 -0.80 -20.46
CA PRO A 171 -5.92 -1.54 -21.26
C PRO A 171 -7.34 -1.44 -20.72
N THR A 172 -8.35 -1.52 -21.60
CA THR A 172 -9.76 -1.53 -21.22
C THR A 172 -10.21 -2.81 -20.50
N SER A 173 -9.32 -3.78 -20.37
CA SER A 173 -9.56 -5.01 -19.60
C SER A 173 -9.40 -4.82 -18.10
N VAL A 174 -9.02 -3.63 -17.66
CA VAL A 174 -9.05 -3.21 -16.26
C VAL A 174 -9.78 -1.86 -16.16
N LEU A 175 -10.74 -1.79 -15.23
CA LEU A 175 -11.48 -0.58 -14.90
C LEU A 175 -11.07 -0.08 -13.52
N TYR A 176 -11.14 1.23 -13.32
CA TYR A 176 -10.65 1.90 -12.12
C TYR A 176 -11.75 2.70 -11.46
N LYS A 177 -11.81 2.67 -10.13
CA LYS A 177 -12.45 3.73 -9.33
C LYS A 177 -11.32 4.54 -8.69
N LEU A 178 -11.37 5.86 -8.86
CA LEU A 178 -10.32 6.78 -8.44
C LEU A 178 -10.69 7.35 -7.07
N LEU A 179 -10.00 6.90 -6.01
CA LEU A 179 -10.40 7.17 -4.64
C LEU A 179 -9.75 8.40 -4.05
N VAL A 180 -8.41 8.39 -3.93
CA VAL A 180 -7.65 9.49 -3.31
C VAL A 180 -6.49 9.87 -4.20
N GLY A 181 -6.32 11.15 -4.40
CA GLY A 181 -5.26 11.74 -5.21
C GLY A 181 -4.65 13.00 -4.59
N PRO A 182 -3.66 13.61 -5.28
CA PRO A 182 -2.91 14.75 -4.78
C PRO A 182 -3.78 16.01 -4.71
N ARG A 183 -3.47 16.89 -3.76
CA ARG A 183 -4.16 18.20 -3.56
C ARG A 183 -4.22 19.07 -4.81
N SER A 184 -3.29 18.91 -5.73
CA SER A 184 -3.30 19.61 -7.02
C SER A 184 -4.17 18.92 -8.08
N GLY A 185 -4.71 17.73 -7.78
CA GLY A 185 -5.58 16.96 -8.64
C GLY A 185 -6.99 17.52 -8.72
N LYS A 186 -7.77 16.96 -9.65
CA LYS A 186 -9.22 17.20 -9.79
C LYS A 186 -9.90 15.96 -10.36
N ARG A 187 -9.25 14.83 -10.18
CA ARG A 187 -9.64 13.58 -10.85
C ARG A 187 -10.26 12.60 -9.84
N ASP A 188 -9.68 12.57 -8.65
CA ASP A 188 -9.99 11.55 -7.66
C ASP A 188 -11.18 12.03 -6.79
N ALA A 189 -11.88 11.11 -6.14
CA ALA A 189 -13.01 11.45 -5.28
C ALA A 189 -12.59 12.36 -4.11
N ILE A 190 -11.36 12.17 -3.62
CA ILE A 190 -10.73 13.00 -2.58
C ILE A 190 -9.37 13.47 -3.08
N ASP A 191 -9.23 14.73 -3.47
CA ASP A 191 -7.99 15.35 -3.91
C ASP A 191 -7.35 16.17 -2.79
N GLN A 192 -6.78 15.48 -1.77
CA GLN A 192 -6.23 16.15 -0.57
C GLN A 192 -4.83 15.70 -0.18
N ALA A 193 -4.28 14.67 -0.81
CA ALA A 193 -3.04 14.05 -0.40
C ALA A 193 -1.78 14.88 -0.70
N TYR A 194 -0.77 14.76 0.15
CA TYR A 194 0.53 15.41 0.00
C TYR A 194 1.53 14.54 -0.76
N VAL A 195 1.63 13.27 -0.40
CA VAL A 195 2.56 12.31 -1.03
C VAL A 195 1.86 11.16 -1.74
N VAL A 196 0.63 10.82 -1.34
CA VAL A 196 -0.16 9.83 -2.10
C VAL A 196 -0.48 10.41 -3.48
N ALA A 197 -0.02 9.70 -4.50
CA ALA A 197 -0.24 10.06 -5.90
C ALA A 197 -1.55 9.49 -6.44
N SER A 198 -1.97 8.35 -5.90
CA SER A 198 -3.23 7.70 -6.26
C SER A 198 -3.56 6.57 -5.28
N LEU A 199 -4.83 6.44 -4.96
CA LEU A 199 -5.42 5.23 -4.42
C LEU A 199 -6.50 4.78 -5.40
N PHE A 200 -6.36 3.57 -5.93
CA PHE A 200 -7.27 2.99 -6.90
C PHE A 200 -7.91 1.72 -6.36
N TRP A 201 -9.17 1.53 -6.70
CA TRP A 201 -9.78 0.21 -6.73
C TRP A 201 -9.82 -0.22 -8.21
N MET A 202 -9.29 -1.40 -8.51
CA MET A 202 -9.16 -1.94 -9.85
C MET A 202 -10.02 -3.18 -10.02
N ASN A 203 -10.81 -3.24 -11.07
CA ASN A 203 -11.56 -4.40 -11.50
C ASN A 203 -10.93 -4.97 -12.78
N PHE A 204 -10.37 -6.17 -12.68
CA PHE A 204 -9.79 -6.90 -13.80
C PHE A 204 -10.81 -7.88 -14.37
N ALA A 205 -11.19 -7.69 -15.62
CA ALA A 205 -11.99 -8.66 -16.37
C ALA A 205 -11.25 -10.02 -16.48
N PRO A 206 -11.94 -11.11 -16.81
CA PRO A 206 -11.30 -12.39 -17.10
C PRO A 206 -10.19 -12.26 -18.15
N GLY A 207 -8.97 -12.69 -17.82
CA GLY A 207 -7.77 -12.53 -18.66
C GLY A 207 -7.24 -11.11 -18.77
N GLY A 208 -7.81 -10.17 -18.00
CA GLY A 208 -7.41 -8.76 -17.99
C GLY A 208 -6.03 -8.55 -17.36
N THR A 209 -5.42 -7.43 -17.72
CA THR A 209 -4.11 -7.02 -17.21
C THR A 209 -3.98 -5.51 -17.25
N ASN A 210 -3.20 -4.93 -16.33
CA ASN A 210 -2.76 -3.53 -16.43
C ASN A 210 -1.38 -3.39 -17.10
N PHE A 211 -0.88 -4.45 -17.68
CA PHE A 211 0.48 -4.63 -18.21
C PHE A 211 1.60 -4.33 -17.21
N PRO A 212 2.70 -5.08 -17.25
CA PRO A 212 3.89 -4.79 -16.46
C PRO A 212 4.45 -3.40 -16.80
N HIS A 213 4.67 -2.60 -15.77
CA HIS A 213 5.22 -1.25 -15.86
C HIS A 213 6.01 -0.93 -14.60
N HIS A 214 6.65 0.25 -14.52
CA HIS A 214 7.35 0.70 -13.34
C HIS A 214 7.10 2.19 -13.07
N HIS A 215 7.37 2.63 -11.85
CA HIS A 215 7.30 4.02 -11.43
C HIS A 215 8.67 4.46 -10.94
N GLU A 216 9.27 5.48 -11.58
CA GLU A 216 10.64 5.90 -11.28
C GLU A 216 10.77 6.56 -9.89
N THR A 217 9.76 7.32 -9.47
CA THR A 217 9.80 8.16 -8.27
C THR A 217 8.70 7.83 -7.26
N ALA A 218 8.06 6.67 -7.40
CA ALA A 218 7.00 6.26 -6.49
C ALA A 218 7.16 4.81 -6.06
N GLU A 219 6.76 4.54 -4.84
CA GLU A 219 6.50 3.19 -4.34
C GLU A 219 5.02 2.88 -4.46
N GLU A 220 4.69 1.61 -4.56
CA GLU A 220 3.32 1.16 -4.78
C GLU A 220 3.02 -0.08 -3.94
N ILE A 221 1.77 -0.19 -3.47
CA ILE A 221 1.27 -1.37 -2.78
C ILE A 221 0.02 -1.85 -3.50
N TYR A 222 -0.04 -3.16 -3.78
CA TYR A 222 -1.23 -3.86 -4.24
C TYR A 222 -1.75 -4.79 -3.14
N LEU A 223 -3.04 -4.70 -2.83
CA LEU A 223 -3.75 -5.65 -1.99
C LEU A 223 -4.83 -6.33 -2.83
N VAL A 224 -4.71 -7.63 -3.04
CA VAL A 224 -5.73 -8.43 -3.73
C VAL A 224 -6.91 -8.63 -2.79
N LEU A 225 -8.02 -7.96 -3.09
CA LEU A 225 -9.25 -8.03 -2.28
C LEU A 225 -10.06 -9.28 -2.62
N ASP A 226 -10.11 -9.62 -3.90
CA ASP A 226 -10.88 -10.76 -4.41
C ASP A 226 -10.25 -11.29 -5.71
N GLY A 227 -10.59 -12.54 -6.06
CA GLY A 227 -10.09 -13.19 -7.26
C GLY A 227 -8.70 -13.80 -7.12
N ALA A 228 -8.11 -14.16 -8.26
CA ALA A 228 -6.77 -14.74 -8.33
C ALA A 228 -6.15 -14.55 -9.71
N GLY A 229 -4.82 -14.51 -9.76
CA GLY A 229 -4.07 -14.33 -10.99
C GLY A 229 -2.57 -14.51 -10.79
N GLU A 230 -1.80 -13.77 -11.55
CA GLU A 230 -0.34 -13.72 -11.43
C GLU A 230 0.11 -12.27 -11.23
N MET A 231 0.80 -12.01 -10.13
CA MET A 231 1.48 -10.74 -9.89
C MET A 231 2.83 -10.73 -10.58
N VAL A 232 3.13 -9.67 -11.30
CA VAL A 232 4.48 -9.42 -11.84
C VAL A 232 5.22 -8.56 -10.85
N ALA A 233 6.40 -9.00 -10.43
CA ALA A 233 7.25 -8.28 -9.50
C ALA A 233 8.72 -8.53 -9.79
N GLY A 234 9.58 -7.57 -9.48
CA GLY A 234 11.02 -7.70 -9.66
C GLY A 234 11.62 -6.63 -10.55
N SER A 235 12.77 -6.95 -11.19
CA SER A 235 13.54 -5.97 -11.94
C SER A 235 14.14 -4.87 -11.03
N GLY A 236 14.36 -3.67 -11.54
CA GLY A 236 15.02 -2.61 -10.76
C GLY A 236 16.48 -2.96 -10.47
N GLN A 237 16.88 -2.89 -9.20
CA GLN A 237 18.30 -3.05 -8.83
C GLN A 237 18.81 -4.49 -8.91
N ASP A 238 17.95 -5.49 -8.70
CA ASP A 238 18.33 -6.91 -8.81
C ASP A 238 18.22 -7.47 -10.24
N GLY A 239 17.57 -6.71 -11.14
CA GLY A 239 17.42 -7.09 -12.54
C GLY A 239 16.57 -8.35 -12.77
N ILE A 240 15.92 -8.88 -11.75
CA ILE A 240 15.11 -10.09 -11.80
C ILE A 240 13.64 -9.73 -11.80
N GLU A 241 12.93 -10.19 -12.82
CA GLU A 241 11.47 -10.08 -12.91
C GLU A 241 10.87 -11.48 -12.93
N GLY A 242 9.77 -11.67 -12.21
CA GLY A 242 9.07 -12.93 -12.14
C GLY A 242 7.55 -12.75 -12.10
N ARG A 243 6.85 -13.86 -12.33
CA ARG A 243 5.41 -13.98 -12.15
C ARG A 243 5.12 -14.89 -10.98
N TYR A 244 4.29 -14.42 -10.07
CA TYR A 244 4.00 -15.09 -8.82
C TYR A 244 2.50 -15.30 -8.70
N PRO A 245 2.03 -16.52 -8.38
CA PRO A 245 0.62 -16.75 -8.11
C PRO A 245 0.12 -15.79 -7.03
N ALA A 246 -1.01 -15.14 -7.30
CA ALA A 246 -1.64 -14.19 -6.38
C ALA A 246 -3.13 -14.47 -6.25
N LYS A 247 -3.67 -14.28 -5.05
CA LYS A 247 -5.07 -14.52 -4.69
C LYS A 247 -5.54 -13.55 -3.62
N ALA A 248 -6.82 -13.55 -3.34
CA ALA A 248 -7.40 -12.75 -2.26
C ALA A 248 -6.60 -12.87 -0.95
N GLY A 249 -6.27 -11.73 -0.35
CA GLY A 249 -5.45 -11.60 0.84
C GLY A 249 -3.94 -11.50 0.58
N ASP A 250 -3.45 -11.62 -0.65
CA ASP A 250 -2.06 -11.33 -0.96
C ASP A 250 -1.83 -9.83 -1.09
N ALA A 251 -0.78 -9.33 -0.44
CA ALA A 251 -0.32 -7.95 -0.51
C ALA A 251 1.11 -7.90 -1.04
N TYR A 252 1.36 -6.97 -1.94
CA TYR A 252 2.67 -6.75 -2.55
C TYR A 252 3.07 -5.28 -2.39
N TYR A 253 4.32 -5.06 -2.01
CA TYR A 253 4.96 -3.74 -2.01
C TYR A 253 6.03 -3.71 -3.09
N PHE A 254 6.10 -2.61 -3.83
CA PHE A 254 7.05 -2.38 -4.92
C PHE A 254 7.83 -1.08 -4.67
N ARG A 255 9.16 -1.17 -4.73
CA ARG A 255 10.04 0.00 -4.72
C ARG A 255 9.95 0.77 -6.03
N PRO A 256 10.44 2.04 -6.06
CA PRO A 256 10.69 2.74 -7.32
C PRO A 256 11.52 1.89 -8.27
N ASN A 257 11.18 1.94 -9.55
CA ASN A 257 11.78 1.18 -10.64
C ASN A 257 11.59 -0.37 -10.55
N CYS A 258 10.83 -0.87 -9.58
CA CYS A 258 10.41 -2.25 -9.59
C CYS A 258 9.27 -2.44 -10.60
N THR A 259 9.34 -3.48 -11.41
CA THR A 259 8.22 -3.83 -12.28
C THR A 259 7.04 -4.30 -11.45
N VAL A 260 5.88 -3.75 -11.73
CA VAL A 260 4.58 -4.09 -11.16
C VAL A 260 3.60 -4.39 -12.28
N GLY A 261 2.76 -5.40 -12.10
CA GLY A 261 1.69 -5.74 -13.03
C GLY A 261 0.87 -6.91 -12.50
N PHE A 262 -0.32 -7.08 -13.05
CA PHE A 262 -1.19 -8.19 -12.70
C PHE A 262 -1.83 -8.77 -13.94
N TYR A 263 -1.89 -10.09 -14.02
CA TYR A 263 -2.63 -10.85 -15.01
C TYR A 263 -3.71 -11.66 -14.32
N ASN A 264 -4.96 -11.31 -14.60
CA ASN A 264 -6.10 -12.06 -14.06
C ASN A 264 -6.26 -13.41 -14.75
N GLN A 265 -6.86 -14.37 -14.07
CA GLN A 265 -7.18 -15.67 -14.64
C GLN A 265 -8.13 -15.53 -15.85
N ASN A 266 -7.80 -16.20 -16.95
CA ASN A 266 -8.65 -16.21 -18.14
C ASN A 266 -9.69 -17.36 -18.04
N LYS A 267 -10.66 -17.18 -17.12
CA LYS A 267 -11.79 -18.10 -16.94
C LYS A 267 -13.09 -17.30 -16.92
N PRO A 268 -14.17 -17.78 -17.53
CA PRO A 268 -15.47 -17.09 -17.48
C PRO A 268 -15.88 -16.78 -16.02
N GLY A 269 -16.25 -15.52 -15.76
CA GLY A 269 -16.65 -15.06 -14.44
C GLY A 269 -15.53 -14.87 -13.41
N ALA A 270 -14.26 -15.05 -13.78
CA ALA A 270 -13.11 -14.81 -12.91
C ALA A 270 -12.71 -13.33 -12.94
N GLU A 271 -13.47 -12.48 -12.29
CA GLU A 271 -13.02 -11.10 -12.01
C GLU A 271 -12.02 -11.09 -10.86
N ALA A 272 -11.18 -10.08 -10.80
CA ALA A 272 -10.27 -9.86 -9.68
C ALA A 272 -10.27 -8.38 -9.29
N HIS A 273 -10.30 -8.13 -7.99
CA HIS A 273 -10.32 -6.78 -7.42
C HIS A 273 -9.05 -6.52 -6.63
N ILE A 274 -8.37 -5.42 -6.95
CA ILE A 274 -7.14 -5.01 -6.29
C ILE A 274 -7.28 -3.56 -5.83
N LEU A 275 -6.96 -3.32 -4.55
CA LEU A 275 -6.74 -1.98 -4.03
C LEU A 275 -5.25 -1.65 -4.21
N ALA A 276 -4.97 -0.57 -4.95
CA ALA A 276 -3.61 -0.13 -5.22
C ALA A 276 -3.39 1.29 -4.71
N VAL A 277 -2.35 1.48 -3.90
CA VAL A 277 -1.94 2.80 -3.43
C VAL A 277 -0.52 3.08 -3.87
N ARG A 278 -0.33 4.26 -4.46
CA ARG A 278 0.96 4.75 -4.92
C ARG A 278 1.31 6.05 -4.20
N SER A 279 2.52 6.10 -3.64
CA SER A 279 3.04 7.31 -2.99
C SER A 279 4.34 7.77 -3.62
N ARG A 280 4.47 9.09 -3.80
CA ARG A 280 5.66 9.71 -4.40
C ARG A 280 6.77 9.82 -3.37
N ILE A 281 7.97 9.47 -3.78
CA ILE A 281 9.18 9.79 -3.03
C ILE A 281 9.62 11.17 -3.51
N PRO A 282 9.58 12.19 -2.66
CA PRO A 282 10.08 13.50 -3.03
C PRO A 282 11.57 13.40 -3.37
N LEU A 283 11.95 13.87 -4.54
CA LEU A 283 13.34 14.02 -4.89
C LEU A 283 13.98 15.09 -3.98
N PRO A 284 15.29 14.96 -3.65
CA PRO A 284 16.03 16.04 -3.02
C PRO A 284 15.88 17.31 -3.85
N ALA A 285 15.84 18.48 -3.18
CA ALA A 285 15.66 19.78 -3.82
C ALA A 285 16.74 20.14 -4.87
N ASP A 286 17.83 19.36 -4.94
CA ASP A 286 18.99 19.57 -5.81
C ASP A 286 19.07 18.55 -6.96
N ALA A 287 17.97 17.88 -7.29
CA ALA A 287 17.92 16.83 -8.34
C ALA A 287 17.40 17.35 -9.70
N ASP A 288 17.44 18.68 -9.93
CA ASP A 288 17.18 19.33 -11.25
C ASP A 288 18.46 19.59 -12.02
#